data_ddcbc01fe7fed4c422fd56b51d18ed7e
#
_entry.id   ddcbc01fe7fed4c422fd56b51d18ed7e
#
_cell.length_a   1.000
_cell.length_b   1.000
_cell.length_c   1.000
_cell.angle_alpha   90.00
_cell.angle_beta   90.00
_cell.angle_gamma   90.00
#
_symmetry.space_group_name_H-M   'P 1'
#
loop_
_entity.id
_entity.type
_entity.pdbx_description
1 polymer ?
#
loop_
_entity_poly.entity_id
_entity_poly.type
_entity_poly.pdbx_seq_one_letter_code
_entity_poly.pdbx_strand_id
1 'polypeptide(L)'
;MRLLVVDDDLSVGNLLRAIFEREGWEVGYASSGDECITMVGATPPDVIVLDHMMPGLTGIETARQLRSAGFDKPIVLFSAYLGPDLQTAVRELDLKPVSKVDTQAVIRIVDALGGALA
;
A
#
# COMPACT_ATOMS: atom_id res chain seq x y z
N MET A 1 5.35 2.22 14.42
CA MET A 1 5.26 1.35 13.24
C MET A 1 5.47 2.15 11.98
N ARG A 2 5.95 1.51 10.95
CA ARG A 2 6.29 2.16 9.69
C ARG A 2 5.29 1.80 8.61
N LEU A 3 4.76 2.82 7.93
CA LEU A 3 3.84 2.70 6.81
C LEU A 3 4.49 3.29 5.55
N LEU A 4 4.37 2.60 4.42
CA LEU A 4 4.77 3.14 3.13
C LEU A 4 3.51 3.37 2.29
N VAL A 5 3.30 4.60 1.86
CA VAL A 5 2.20 4.96 0.95
C VAL A 5 2.77 5.08 -0.47
N VAL A 6 2.15 4.37 -1.41
CA VAL A 6 2.59 4.32 -2.81
C VAL A 6 1.45 4.76 -3.71
N ASP A 7 1.60 5.92 -4.33
CA ASP A 7 0.59 6.49 -5.22
C ASP A 7 1.25 7.54 -6.10
N ASP A 8 0.93 7.56 -7.39
CA ASP A 8 1.45 8.57 -8.30
C ASP A 8 0.76 9.94 -8.14
N ASP A 9 -0.37 9.96 -7.44
CA ASP A 9 -1.06 11.20 -7.10
C ASP A 9 -0.53 11.75 -5.77
N LEU A 10 0.27 12.81 -5.84
CA LEU A 10 0.87 13.43 -4.68
C LEU A 10 -0.16 13.91 -3.66
N SER A 11 -1.34 14.36 -4.12
CA SER A 11 -2.42 14.79 -3.23
C SER A 11 -2.90 13.66 -2.33
N VAL A 12 -3.07 12.46 -2.88
CA VAL A 12 -3.45 11.26 -2.13
C VAL A 12 -2.35 10.89 -1.15
N GLY A 13 -1.10 10.88 -1.61
CA GLY A 13 0.05 10.58 -0.75
C GLY A 13 0.15 11.54 0.43
N ASN A 14 0.02 12.83 0.19
CA ASN A 14 0.07 13.84 1.25
C ASN A 14 -1.08 13.71 2.24
N LEU A 15 -2.29 13.41 1.75
CA LEU A 15 -3.46 13.22 2.61
C LEU A 15 -3.26 12.04 3.55
N LEU A 16 -2.92 10.88 3.01
CA LEU A 16 -2.72 9.67 3.81
C LEU A 16 -1.55 9.84 4.79
N ARG A 17 -0.47 10.46 4.33
CA ARG A 17 0.67 10.75 5.20
C ARG A 17 0.28 11.60 6.39
N ALA A 18 -0.47 12.68 6.16
CA ALA A 18 -0.93 13.56 7.22
C ALA A 18 -1.81 12.82 8.24
N ILE A 19 -2.75 11.99 7.73
CA ILE A 19 -3.66 11.22 8.58
C ILE A 19 -2.88 10.25 9.45
N PHE A 20 -2.01 9.44 8.87
CA PHE A 20 -1.33 8.37 9.61
C PHE A 20 -0.21 8.89 10.51
N GLU A 21 0.47 9.97 10.14
CA GLU A 21 1.44 10.60 11.03
C GLU A 21 0.77 11.11 12.31
N ARG A 22 -0.45 11.64 12.20
CA ARG A 22 -1.22 12.06 13.38
C ARG A 22 -1.58 10.89 14.29
N GLU A 23 -1.68 9.69 13.74
CA GLU A 23 -1.98 8.48 14.51
C GLU A 23 -0.72 7.79 15.05
N GLY A 24 0.45 8.39 14.83
CA GLY A 24 1.70 7.88 15.37
C GLY A 24 2.50 6.99 14.44
N TRP A 25 2.07 6.82 13.18
CA TRP A 25 2.85 6.08 12.20
C TRP A 25 4.04 6.89 11.68
N GLU A 26 5.14 6.21 11.43
CA GLU A 26 6.25 6.77 10.65
C GLU A 26 5.92 6.47 9.18
N VAL A 27 5.65 7.50 8.38
CA VAL A 27 5.13 7.33 7.02
C VAL A 27 6.16 7.72 5.98
N GLY A 28 6.49 6.77 5.10
CA GLY A 28 7.24 7.02 3.88
C GLY A 28 6.29 7.17 2.69
N TYR A 29 6.77 7.80 1.63
CA TYR A 29 6.00 7.98 0.40
C TYR A 29 6.83 7.61 -0.82
N ALA A 30 6.25 6.82 -1.71
CA ALA A 30 6.80 6.47 -3.01
C ALA A 30 5.80 6.86 -4.10
N SER A 31 6.28 7.46 -5.18
CA SER A 31 5.42 7.92 -6.28
C SER A 31 5.30 6.91 -7.42
N SER A 32 5.98 5.77 -7.33
CA SER A 32 5.96 4.73 -8.35
C SER A 32 6.24 3.36 -7.74
N GLY A 33 5.93 2.31 -8.50
CA GLY A 33 6.24 0.94 -8.08
C GLY A 33 7.75 0.72 -7.96
N ASP A 34 8.54 1.24 -8.88
CA ASP A 34 10.01 1.11 -8.83
C ASP A 34 10.59 1.77 -7.57
N GLU A 35 10.12 2.96 -7.26
CA GLU A 35 10.54 3.65 -6.04
C GLU A 35 10.14 2.88 -4.80
N CYS A 36 8.93 2.32 -4.79
CA CYS A 36 8.44 1.46 -3.71
C CYS A 36 9.38 0.28 -3.46
N ILE A 37 9.74 -0.44 -4.52
CA ILE A 37 10.61 -1.61 -4.42
C ILE A 37 11.98 -1.22 -3.84
N THR A 38 12.54 -0.11 -4.30
CA THR A 38 13.81 0.40 -3.78
C THR A 38 13.73 0.75 -2.30
N MET A 39 12.66 1.44 -1.90
CA MET A 39 12.46 1.86 -0.51
C MET A 39 12.24 0.66 0.42
N VAL A 40 11.47 -0.33 -0.02
CA VAL A 40 11.25 -1.56 0.77
C VAL A 40 12.56 -2.32 0.97
N GLY A 41 13.40 -2.38 -0.06
CA GLY A 41 14.71 -3.02 0.04
C GLY A 41 15.64 -2.34 1.03
N ALA A 42 15.58 -1.01 1.12
CA ALA A 42 16.42 -0.24 2.04
C ALA A 42 15.88 -0.25 3.47
N THR A 43 14.57 -0.08 3.63
CA THR A 43 13.93 0.03 4.95
C THR A 43 12.54 -0.58 4.87
N PRO A 44 12.40 -1.88 5.17
CA PRO A 44 11.09 -2.56 5.06
C PRO A 44 10.05 -1.94 5.98
N PRO A 45 8.86 -1.58 5.45
CA PRO A 45 7.76 -1.09 6.27
C PRO A 45 7.01 -2.25 6.94
N ASP A 46 6.14 -1.91 7.89
CA ASP A 46 5.24 -2.88 8.52
C ASP A 46 3.97 -3.08 7.69
N VAL A 47 3.54 -2.04 6.99
CA VAL A 47 2.35 -2.07 6.12
C VAL A 47 2.62 -1.19 4.89
N ILE A 48 2.12 -1.63 3.74
CA ILE A 48 2.14 -0.82 2.51
C ILE A 48 0.70 -0.52 2.10
N VAL A 49 0.41 0.75 1.80
CA VAL A 49 -0.80 1.18 1.09
C VAL A 49 -0.41 1.48 -0.34
N LEU A 50 -0.93 0.72 -1.29
CA LEU A 50 -0.45 0.66 -2.66
C LEU A 50 -1.57 0.92 -3.65
N ASP A 51 -1.41 1.93 -4.51
CA ASP A 51 -2.31 2.17 -5.62
C ASP A 51 -2.06 1.17 -6.75
N HIS A 52 -3.10 0.83 -7.51
CA HIS A 52 -2.97 -0.05 -8.68
C HIS A 52 -2.67 0.71 -9.96
N MET A 53 -3.41 1.77 -10.23
CA MET A 53 -3.33 2.50 -11.51
C MET A 53 -2.21 3.54 -11.46
N MET A 54 -0.99 3.11 -11.78
CA MET A 54 0.19 3.97 -11.82
C MET A 54 0.92 3.81 -13.15
N PRO A 55 1.56 4.86 -13.68
CA PRO A 55 2.46 4.74 -14.81
C PRO A 55 3.65 3.81 -14.48
N GLY A 56 4.13 3.08 -15.46
CA GLY A 56 5.17 2.09 -15.25
C GLY A 56 4.59 0.83 -14.62
N LEU A 57 5.15 0.36 -13.50
CA LEU A 57 4.61 -0.80 -12.80
C LEU A 57 3.25 -0.47 -12.19
N THR A 58 2.26 -1.34 -12.43
CA THR A 58 0.97 -1.27 -11.73
C THR A 58 1.16 -1.71 -10.28
N GLY A 59 0.13 -1.47 -9.44
CA GLY A 59 0.16 -1.95 -8.06
C GLY A 59 0.30 -3.45 -7.98
N ILE A 60 -0.41 -4.20 -8.81
CA ILE A 60 -0.30 -5.67 -8.84
C ILE A 60 1.11 -6.11 -9.25
N GLU A 61 1.68 -5.50 -10.28
CA GLU A 61 3.05 -5.83 -10.70
C GLU A 61 4.06 -5.52 -9.61
N THR A 62 3.89 -4.40 -8.92
CA THR A 62 4.72 -4.01 -7.78
C THR A 62 4.60 -5.02 -6.64
N ALA A 63 3.38 -5.39 -6.26
CA ALA A 63 3.14 -6.37 -5.21
C ALA A 63 3.74 -7.74 -5.57
N ARG A 64 3.62 -8.15 -6.82
CA ARG A 64 4.20 -9.41 -7.28
C ARG A 64 5.71 -9.45 -7.11
N GLN A 65 6.39 -8.36 -7.48
CA GLN A 65 7.84 -8.27 -7.28
C GLN A 65 8.22 -8.24 -5.80
N LEU A 66 7.46 -7.54 -4.98
CA LEU A 66 7.70 -7.49 -3.53
C LEU A 66 7.56 -8.88 -2.91
N ARG A 67 6.48 -9.60 -3.24
CA ARG A 67 6.28 -10.96 -2.73
C ARG A 67 7.37 -11.91 -3.18
N SER A 68 7.79 -11.82 -4.45
CA SER A 68 8.88 -12.64 -4.99
C SER A 68 10.21 -12.36 -4.30
N ALA A 69 10.42 -11.13 -3.84
CA ALA A 69 11.62 -10.75 -3.11
C ALA A 69 11.56 -11.10 -1.61
N GLY A 70 10.47 -11.69 -1.15
CA GLY A 70 10.33 -12.14 0.24
C GLY A 70 9.63 -11.17 1.18
N PHE A 71 9.07 -10.07 0.67
CA PHE A 71 8.29 -9.17 1.52
C PHE A 71 6.98 -9.86 1.90
N ASP A 72 6.78 -10.14 3.18
CA ASP A 72 5.64 -10.92 3.70
C ASP A 72 4.68 -10.11 4.58
N LYS A 73 4.90 -8.81 4.69
CA LYS A 73 4.03 -7.95 5.50
C LYS A 73 2.77 -7.55 4.74
N PRO A 74 1.74 -7.03 5.45
CA PRO A 74 0.48 -6.64 4.81
C PRO A 74 0.64 -5.58 3.73
N ILE A 75 -0.08 -5.80 2.61
CA ILE A 75 -0.21 -4.83 1.53
C ILE A 75 -1.69 -4.54 1.33
N VAL A 76 -2.08 -3.28 1.49
CA VAL A 76 -3.44 -2.80 1.23
C VAL A 76 -3.46 -2.21 -0.19
N LEU A 77 -4.26 -2.81 -1.06
CA LEU A 77 -4.44 -2.29 -2.43
C LEU A 77 -5.54 -1.24 -2.41
N PHE A 78 -5.15 0.02 -2.38
CA PHE A 78 -6.06 1.17 -2.26
C PHE A 78 -6.24 1.80 -3.63
N SER A 79 -7.32 1.42 -4.33
CA SER A 79 -7.47 1.74 -5.75
C SER A 79 -8.89 2.19 -6.09
N ALA A 80 -8.99 3.08 -7.08
CA ALA A 80 -10.26 3.46 -7.67
C ALA A 80 -10.88 2.31 -8.49
N TYR A 81 -10.04 1.39 -8.98
CA TYR A 81 -10.47 0.23 -9.75
C TYR A 81 -10.17 -1.06 -9.01
N LEU A 82 -11.22 -1.83 -8.70
CA LEU A 82 -11.13 -3.13 -8.04
C LEU A 82 -12.00 -4.16 -8.78
N GLY A 83 -11.88 -4.18 -10.12
CA GLY A 83 -12.69 -5.05 -10.96
C GLY A 83 -12.37 -6.55 -10.81
N PRO A 84 -13.21 -7.42 -11.42
CA PRO A 84 -13.07 -8.87 -11.28
C PRO A 84 -11.73 -9.42 -11.77
N ASP A 85 -11.10 -8.76 -12.73
CA ASP A 85 -9.79 -9.15 -13.27
C ASP A 85 -8.65 -9.07 -12.25
N LEU A 86 -8.83 -8.31 -11.17
CA LEU A 86 -7.83 -8.20 -10.11
C LEU A 86 -8.00 -9.25 -9.01
N GLN A 87 -9.14 -9.94 -8.95
CA GLN A 87 -9.47 -10.82 -7.83
C GLN A 87 -8.49 -11.99 -7.66
N THR A 88 -8.06 -12.59 -8.76
CA THR A 88 -7.10 -13.70 -8.70
C THR A 88 -5.77 -13.23 -8.12
N ALA A 89 -5.25 -12.11 -8.60
CA ALA A 89 -3.99 -11.55 -8.11
C ALA A 89 -4.11 -11.11 -6.65
N VAL A 90 -5.22 -10.52 -6.26
CA VAL A 90 -5.49 -10.14 -4.87
C VAL A 90 -5.36 -11.34 -3.95
N ARG A 91 -5.94 -12.48 -4.32
CA ARG A 91 -5.85 -13.71 -3.52
C ARG A 91 -4.44 -14.30 -3.55
N GLU A 92 -3.84 -14.43 -4.73
CA GLU A 92 -2.51 -15.03 -4.89
C GLU A 92 -1.44 -14.27 -4.12
N LEU A 93 -1.54 -12.93 -4.08
CA LEU A 93 -0.54 -12.07 -3.46
C LEU A 93 -0.92 -11.67 -2.03
N ASP A 94 -2.03 -12.17 -1.53
CA ASP A 94 -2.55 -11.85 -0.18
C ASP A 94 -2.66 -10.34 0.02
N LEU A 95 -3.36 -9.66 -0.88
CA LEU A 95 -3.60 -8.23 -0.79
C LEU A 95 -4.94 -7.96 -0.13
N LYS A 96 -5.05 -6.80 0.53
CA LYS A 96 -6.30 -6.34 1.14
C LYS A 96 -6.87 -5.21 0.29
N PRO A 97 -7.92 -5.48 -0.53
CA PRO A 97 -8.46 -4.47 -1.44
C PRO A 97 -9.35 -3.47 -0.69
N VAL A 98 -9.13 -2.18 -0.96
CA VAL A 98 -9.95 -1.08 -0.43
C VAL A 98 -10.18 -0.07 -1.53
N SER A 99 -11.45 0.34 -1.72
CA SER A 99 -11.78 1.37 -2.70
C SER A 99 -11.29 2.76 -2.28
N LYS A 100 -10.71 3.52 -3.23
CA LYS A 100 -10.26 4.90 -2.99
C LYS A 100 -11.39 5.86 -2.61
N VAL A 101 -12.65 5.49 -2.86
CA VAL A 101 -13.77 6.32 -2.44
C VAL A 101 -14.08 6.18 -0.94
N ASP A 102 -13.46 5.22 -0.27
CA ASP A 102 -13.69 4.96 1.15
C ASP A 102 -12.40 5.16 1.97
N THR A 103 -12.07 6.43 2.22
CA THR A 103 -10.89 6.78 3.02
C THR A 103 -11.01 6.26 4.46
N GLN A 104 -12.22 6.22 5.01
CA GLN A 104 -12.40 5.69 6.36
C GLN A 104 -12.07 4.20 6.44
N ALA A 105 -12.37 3.45 5.39
CA ALA A 105 -12.04 2.02 5.35
C ALA A 105 -10.53 1.78 5.36
N VAL A 106 -9.74 2.54 4.59
CA VAL A 106 -8.29 2.37 4.58
C VAL A 106 -7.69 2.71 5.95
N ILE A 107 -8.20 3.73 6.61
CA ILE A 107 -7.75 4.11 7.96
C ILE A 107 -8.02 2.96 8.94
N ARG A 108 -9.23 2.42 8.94
CA ARG A 108 -9.61 1.32 9.85
C ARG A 108 -8.74 0.08 9.62
N ILE A 109 -8.52 -0.28 8.36
CA ILE A 109 -7.75 -1.48 8.01
C ILE A 109 -6.29 -1.32 8.42
N VAL A 110 -5.67 -0.18 8.12
CA VAL A 110 -4.28 0.07 8.50
C VAL A 110 -4.10 0.08 10.02
N ASP A 111 -5.02 0.72 10.73
CA ASP A 111 -4.97 0.75 12.19
C ASP A 111 -5.15 -0.64 12.81
N ALA A 112 -6.05 -1.45 12.25
CA ALA A 112 -6.25 -2.83 12.69
C ALA A 112 -5.00 -3.68 12.44
N LEU A 113 -4.34 -3.50 11.29
CA LEU A 113 -3.09 -4.19 10.98
C LEU A 113 -1.97 -3.77 11.94
N GLY A 114 -1.87 -2.49 12.23
CA GLY A 114 -0.91 -1.97 13.21
C GLY A 114 -1.13 -2.56 14.60
N GLY A 115 -2.38 -2.65 15.04
CA GLY A 115 -2.73 -3.28 16.31
C GLY A 115 -2.36 -4.75 16.36
N ALA A 116 -2.57 -5.48 15.26
CA ALA A 116 -2.22 -6.91 15.18
C ALA A 116 -0.70 -7.14 15.18
N LEU A 117 0.07 -6.20 14.64
CA LEU A 117 1.54 -6.28 14.59
C LEU A 117 2.21 -5.81 15.89
N ALA A 118 1.49 -5.02 16.66
CA ALA A 118 1.98 -4.55 17.96
C ALA A 118 1.86 -5.66 19.02
#